data_8c284e068c9f91d5ec389de73bcce4e4
#
_entry.id   8c284e068c9f91d5ec389de73bcce4e4
#
_cell.length_a   1.000
_cell.length_b   1.000
_cell.length_c   1.000
_cell.angle_alpha   90.00
_cell.angle_beta   90.00
_cell.angle_gamma   90.00
#
_symmetry.space_group_name_H-M   'P 1'
#
loop_
_entity.id
_entity.type
_entity.pdbx_description
1 polymer ?
#
loop_
_entity_poly.entity_id
_entity_poly.type
_entity_poly.pdbx_seq_one_letter_code
_entity_poly.pdbx_strand_id
1 'polypeptide(L)'
;MAQYSEQLNGLFQALADPTRRAVLGRLSRGPATVSELATPFDMALPSFMKHIHFLEDSGWIRTRKEGRVRTCAIEKEPFTAVEAWLAEQQDLWERRTDRLEQFVTEHAVPPHTGTTHAKDTSP
;
A
#
# COMPACT_ATOMS: atom_id res chain seq x y z
N MET A 1 -5.47 10.12 -17.70
CA MET A 1 -4.76 8.97 -17.33
C MET A 1 -3.35 9.23 -16.87
N ALA A 2 -2.63 10.16 -17.49
CA ALA A 2 -1.32 10.49 -16.99
C ALA A 2 -1.38 10.93 -15.54
N GLN A 3 -2.38 11.71 -15.20
CA GLN A 3 -2.56 12.22 -13.85
C GLN A 3 -2.80 11.08 -12.86
N TYR A 4 -3.63 10.13 -13.27
CA TYR A 4 -3.93 8.98 -12.44
C TYR A 4 -2.67 8.12 -12.25
N SER A 5 -1.91 7.94 -13.32
CA SER A 5 -0.67 7.17 -13.24
C SER A 5 0.35 7.82 -12.32
N GLU A 6 0.46 9.15 -12.38
CA GLU A 6 1.38 9.86 -11.51
C GLU A 6 0.97 9.75 -10.06
N GLN A 7 -0.32 9.81 -9.79
CA GLN A 7 -0.81 9.65 -8.43
C GLN A 7 -0.46 8.28 -7.90
N LEU A 8 -0.71 7.24 -8.68
CA LEU A 8 -0.38 5.88 -8.26
C LEU A 8 1.12 5.71 -8.05
N ASN A 9 1.93 6.29 -8.95
CA ASN A 9 3.37 6.20 -8.79
C ASN A 9 3.82 6.77 -7.47
N GLY A 10 3.31 7.93 -7.10
CA GLY A 10 3.65 8.54 -5.83
C GLY A 10 3.23 7.69 -4.65
N LEU A 11 2.04 7.11 -4.72
CA LEU A 11 1.54 6.26 -3.65
C LEU A 11 2.43 5.03 -3.46
N PHE A 12 2.81 4.38 -4.56
CA PHE A 12 3.65 3.19 -4.47
C PHE A 12 5.07 3.54 -4.04
N GLN A 13 5.61 4.65 -4.52
CA GLN A 13 6.96 5.06 -4.11
C GLN A 13 7.03 5.32 -2.62
N ALA A 14 5.97 5.91 -2.08
CA ALA A 14 5.94 6.15 -0.64
C ALA A 14 6.04 4.85 0.14
N LEU A 15 5.43 3.78 -0.37
CA LEU A 15 5.44 2.50 0.30
C LEU A 15 6.73 1.71 0.09
N ALA A 16 7.62 2.19 -0.76
CA ALA A 16 8.86 1.48 -1.04
C ALA A 16 9.90 1.62 0.07
N ASP A 17 9.66 2.48 1.03
CA ASP A 17 10.61 2.72 2.11
C ASP A 17 10.09 2.14 3.42
N PRO A 18 10.94 1.39 4.16
CA PRO A 18 10.46 0.76 5.41
C PRO A 18 10.09 1.77 6.50
N THR A 19 10.78 2.89 6.58
CA THR A 19 10.43 3.91 7.56
C THR A 19 9.03 4.46 7.28
N ARG A 20 8.76 4.77 6.03
CA ARG A 20 7.45 5.30 5.68
C ARG A 20 6.34 4.27 5.90
N ARG A 21 6.61 3.00 5.60
CA ARG A 21 5.62 1.96 5.89
C ARG A 21 5.35 1.84 7.38
N ALA A 22 6.40 1.97 8.19
CA ALA A 22 6.22 1.89 9.65
C ALA A 22 5.39 3.06 10.16
N VAL A 23 5.62 4.25 9.60
CA VAL A 23 4.82 5.42 9.97
C VAL A 23 3.35 5.19 9.64
N LEU A 24 3.07 4.71 8.44
CA LEU A 24 1.68 4.43 8.06
C LEU A 24 1.06 3.37 8.95
N GLY A 25 1.84 2.34 9.30
CA GLY A 25 1.35 1.31 10.19
C GLY A 25 0.95 1.87 11.55
N ARG A 26 1.76 2.80 12.06
CA ARG A 26 1.41 3.45 13.32
C ARG A 26 0.16 4.30 13.18
N LEU A 27 0.06 5.06 12.09
CA LEU A 27 -1.08 5.95 11.87
C LEU A 27 -2.36 5.18 11.59
N SER A 28 -2.26 3.94 11.20
CA SER A 28 -3.44 3.09 11.03
C SER A 28 -4.18 2.88 12.34
N ARG A 29 -3.51 3.09 13.47
CA ARG A 29 -4.13 2.98 14.78
C ARG A 29 -4.67 4.29 15.31
N GLY A 30 -4.45 5.38 14.57
CA GLY A 30 -4.95 6.68 14.96
C GLY A 30 -3.92 7.76 14.74
N PRO A 31 -4.32 9.02 14.78
CA PRO A 31 -3.41 10.14 14.59
C PRO A 31 -2.29 10.14 15.62
N ALA A 32 -1.17 10.74 15.24
CA ALA A 32 -0.01 10.85 16.12
C ALA A 32 0.78 12.08 15.73
N THR A 33 1.51 12.62 16.71
CA THR A 33 2.38 13.77 16.43
C THR A 33 3.65 13.29 15.78
N VAL A 34 4.34 14.22 15.11
CA VAL A 34 5.63 13.89 14.49
C VAL A 34 6.61 13.38 15.55
N SER A 35 6.59 13.99 16.74
CA SER A 35 7.48 13.53 17.81
C SER A 35 7.21 12.09 18.20
N GLU A 36 5.94 11.73 18.31
CA GLU A 36 5.57 10.36 18.64
C GLU A 36 5.99 9.40 17.55
N LEU A 37 5.80 9.82 16.30
CA LEU A 37 6.15 8.98 15.17
C LEU A 37 7.66 8.77 15.06
N ALA A 38 8.45 9.79 15.40
CA ALA A 38 9.89 9.72 15.26
C ALA A 38 10.56 8.89 16.35
N THR A 39 9.90 8.71 17.49
CA THR A 39 10.50 8.08 18.66
C THR A 39 11.16 6.73 18.37
N PRO A 40 10.52 5.81 17.64
CA PRO A 40 11.14 4.49 17.43
C PRO A 40 12.32 4.48 16.47
N PHE A 41 12.60 5.59 15.79
CA PHE A 41 13.61 5.59 14.75
C PHE A 41 14.88 6.28 15.21
N ASP A 42 16.00 5.66 14.85
CA ASP A 42 17.30 6.22 15.19
C ASP A 42 17.79 7.04 14.01
N MET A 43 17.20 8.21 13.84
CA MET A 43 17.61 9.12 12.79
C MET A 43 17.34 10.54 13.22
N ALA A 44 18.08 11.48 12.61
CA ALA A 44 17.92 12.89 12.91
C ALA A 44 16.54 13.36 12.47
N LEU A 45 16.00 14.31 13.19
CA LEU A 45 14.67 14.83 12.89
C LEU A 45 14.54 15.36 11.46
N PRO A 46 15.52 16.10 10.91
CA PRO A 46 15.38 16.55 9.52
C PRO A 46 15.26 15.40 8.53
N SER A 47 15.97 14.29 8.76
CA SER A 47 15.83 13.11 7.91
C SER A 47 14.47 12.50 8.05
N PHE A 48 13.98 12.40 9.27
CA PHE A 48 12.65 11.85 9.51
C PHE A 48 11.57 12.72 8.85
N MET A 49 11.72 14.03 8.92
CA MET A 49 10.76 14.95 8.33
C MET A 49 10.67 14.79 6.81
N LYS A 50 11.76 14.39 6.16
CA LYS A 50 11.69 14.13 4.73
C LYS A 50 10.72 12.99 4.43
N HIS A 51 10.70 11.98 5.28
CA HIS A 51 9.75 10.88 5.11
C HIS A 51 8.32 11.34 5.34
N ILE A 52 8.12 12.20 6.35
CA ILE A 52 6.79 12.74 6.62
C ILE A 52 6.31 13.57 5.43
N HIS A 53 7.17 14.44 4.91
CA HIS A 53 6.81 15.25 3.76
C HIS A 53 6.52 14.41 2.52
N PHE A 54 7.28 13.34 2.33
CA PHE A 54 7.04 12.44 1.20
C PHE A 54 5.66 11.80 1.31
N LEU A 55 5.31 11.36 2.50
CA LEU A 55 3.99 10.76 2.70
C LEU A 55 2.87 11.77 2.49
N GLU A 56 3.10 13.00 2.93
CA GLU A 56 2.09 14.05 2.75
C GLU A 56 1.96 14.43 1.28
N ASP A 57 3.08 14.63 0.61
CA ASP A 57 3.08 15.05 -0.79
C ASP A 57 2.46 13.97 -1.68
N SER A 58 2.66 12.70 -1.34
CA SER A 58 2.09 11.61 -2.12
C SER A 58 0.61 11.37 -1.83
N GLY A 59 0.09 11.98 -0.77
CA GLY A 59 -1.33 11.88 -0.47
C GLY A 59 -1.71 10.86 0.59
N TRP A 60 -0.74 10.12 1.16
CA TRP A 60 -1.06 9.11 2.16
C TRP A 60 -1.52 9.69 3.48
N ILE A 61 -0.99 10.86 3.85
CA ILE A 61 -1.31 11.47 5.13
C ILE A 61 -1.60 12.94 4.94
N ARG A 62 -2.25 13.51 5.93
CA ARG A 62 -2.36 14.95 6.05
C ARG A 62 -1.76 15.35 7.39
N THR A 63 -1.24 16.56 7.45
CA THR A 63 -0.69 17.06 8.69
C THR A 63 -1.37 18.36 9.06
N ARG A 64 -1.39 18.61 10.35
CA ARG A 64 -1.97 19.83 10.89
C ARG A 64 -1.05 20.35 11.97
N LYS A 65 -0.65 21.61 11.82
CA LYS A 65 0.24 22.22 12.80
C LYS A 65 -0.55 23.13 13.71
N GLU A 66 -0.40 22.93 14.99
CA GLU A 66 -0.99 23.80 16.00
C GLU A 66 0.12 24.20 16.96
N GLY A 67 0.51 25.48 16.93
CA GLY A 67 1.66 25.92 17.69
C GLY A 67 2.91 25.23 17.21
N ARG A 68 3.56 24.52 18.11
CA ARG A 68 4.78 23.77 17.77
C ARG A 68 4.52 22.31 17.49
N VAL A 69 3.27 21.90 17.57
CA VAL A 69 2.93 20.50 17.43
C VAL A 69 2.36 20.24 16.06
N ARG A 70 2.94 19.28 15.36
CA ARG A 70 2.42 18.83 14.08
C ARG A 70 1.84 17.44 14.24
N THR A 71 0.55 17.31 13.96
CA THR A 71 -0.16 16.04 14.08
C THR A 71 -0.41 15.49 12.68
N CYS A 72 -0.18 14.20 12.54
CA CYS A 72 -0.36 13.49 11.28
C CYS A 72 -1.55 12.55 11.37
N ALA A 73 -2.28 12.42 10.28
CA ALA A 73 -3.40 11.48 10.19
C ALA A 73 -3.39 10.85 8.81
N ILE A 74 -3.79 9.59 8.76
CA ILE A 74 -3.80 8.85 7.51
C ILE A 74 -5.05 9.23 6.70
N GLU A 75 -4.91 9.22 5.37
CA GLU A 75 -6.02 9.48 4.47
C GLU A 75 -6.59 8.17 3.97
N LYS A 76 -7.88 8.14 3.73
CA LYS A 76 -8.56 6.95 3.25
C LYS A 76 -8.44 6.76 1.75
N GLU A 77 -8.45 7.85 1.01
CA GLU A 77 -8.52 7.80 -0.44
C GLU A 77 -7.39 7.06 -1.12
N PRO A 78 -6.14 7.18 -0.64
CA PRO A 78 -5.07 6.40 -1.26
C PRO A 78 -5.28 4.89 -1.18
N PHE A 79 -5.84 4.42 -0.08
CA PHE A 79 -6.15 2.99 0.04
C PHE A 79 -7.11 2.57 -1.05
N THR A 80 -8.16 3.37 -1.27
CA THR A 80 -9.14 3.05 -2.30
C THR A 80 -8.50 3.00 -3.68
N ALA A 81 -7.64 3.97 -3.99
CA ALA A 81 -6.99 4.02 -5.28
C ALA A 81 -6.06 2.82 -5.51
N VAL A 82 -5.27 2.47 -4.50
CA VAL A 82 -4.35 1.35 -4.60
C VAL A 82 -5.12 0.03 -4.71
N GLU A 83 -6.14 -0.13 -3.88
CA GLU A 83 -6.96 -1.35 -3.90
C GLU A 83 -7.66 -1.52 -5.24
N ALA A 84 -8.17 -0.42 -5.80
CA ALA A 84 -8.85 -0.50 -7.08
C ALA A 84 -7.91 -0.97 -8.18
N TRP A 85 -6.69 -0.43 -8.18
CA TRP A 85 -5.70 -0.85 -9.18
C TRP A 85 -5.33 -2.31 -9.01
N LEU A 86 -5.08 -2.74 -7.78
CA LEU A 86 -4.73 -4.13 -7.52
C LEU A 86 -5.88 -5.08 -7.89
N ALA A 87 -7.10 -4.70 -7.54
CA ALA A 87 -8.26 -5.51 -7.86
C ALA A 87 -8.42 -5.67 -9.37
N GLU A 88 -8.15 -4.61 -10.10
CA GLU A 88 -8.22 -4.64 -11.55
C GLU A 88 -7.21 -5.62 -12.13
N GLN A 89 -5.99 -5.59 -11.62
CA GLN A 89 -4.95 -6.51 -12.09
C GLN A 89 -5.30 -7.95 -11.72
N GLN A 90 -5.77 -8.14 -10.50
CA GLN A 90 -6.15 -9.48 -10.04
C GLN A 90 -7.28 -10.05 -10.88
N ASP A 91 -8.26 -9.21 -11.21
CA ASP A 91 -9.39 -9.63 -12.02
C ASP A 91 -8.94 -10.05 -13.42
N LEU A 92 -8.06 -9.29 -14.03
CA LEU A 92 -7.50 -9.63 -15.33
C LEU A 92 -6.73 -10.93 -15.27
N TRP A 93 -5.93 -11.10 -14.22
CA TRP A 93 -5.14 -12.31 -14.04
C TRP A 93 -6.04 -13.53 -13.87
N GLU A 94 -7.10 -13.40 -13.06
CA GLU A 94 -7.98 -14.51 -12.80
C GLU A 94 -8.75 -14.91 -14.05
N ARG A 95 -9.19 -13.95 -14.83
CA ARG A 95 -9.88 -14.26 -16.09
C ARG A 95 -8.98 -15.01 -17.05
N ARG A 96 -7.74 -14.60 -17.12
CA ARG A 96 -6.78 -15.24 -17.98
C ARG A 96 -6.48 -16.67 -17.51
N THR A 97 -6.36 -16.84 -16.22
CA THR A 97 -6.10 -18.14 -15.61
C THR A 97 -7.27 -19.08 -15.85
N ASP A 98 -8.48 -18.58 -15.71
CA ASP A 98 -9.69 -19.38 -15.95
C ASP A 98 -9.73 -19.86 -17.39
N ARG A 99 -9.41 -18.99 -18.32
CA ARG A 99 -9.40 -19.35 -19.73
C ARG A 99 -8.36 -20.42 -20.03
N LEU A 100 -7.20 -20.29 -19.44
CA LEU A 100 -6.14 -21.28 -19.64
C LEU A 100 -6.54 -22.62 -19.05
N GLU A 101 -7.13 -22.60 -17.89
CA GLU A 101 -7.61 -23.80 -17.21
C GLU A 101 -8.65 -24.51 -18.07
N GLN A 102 -9.58 -23.74 -18.59
CA GLN A 102 -10.61 -24.25 -19.46
C GLN A 102 -10.02 -24.88 -20.72
N PHE A 103 -9.04 -24.23 -21.31
CA PHE A 103 -8.38 -24.74 -22.51
C PHE A 103 -7.68 -26.08 -22.21
N VAL A 104 -6.99 -26.16 -21.12
CA VAL A 104 -6.30 -27.39 -20.71
C VAL A 104 -7.28 -28.51 -20.49
N THR A 105 -8.40 -28.22 -19.82
CA THR A 105 -9.42 -29.23 -19.57
C THR A 105 -10.03 -29.76 -20.87
N GLU A 106 -10.30 -28.86 -21.79
CA GLU A 106 -10.92 -29.23 -23.06
C GLU A 106 -9.99 -30.07 -23.92
N HIS A 107 -8.68 -29.95 -23.72
CA HIS A 107 -7.71 -30.71 -24.51
C HIS A 107 -7.22 -31.94 -23.76
N ALA A 108 -8.00 -32.40 -22.80
CA ALA A 108 -7.82 -33.70 -22.17
C ALA A 108 -6.52 -33.83 -21.39
N VAL A 109 -6.00 -32.76 -20.89
CA VAL A 109 -4.88 -32.83 -20.00
C VAL A 109 -5.41 -33.17 -18.61
N PRO A 110 -4.93 -34.23 -17.97
CA PRO A 110 -5.46 -34.60 -16.66
C PRO A 110 -5.24 -33.48 -15.65
N PRO A 111 -6.21 -33.26 -14.81
CA PRO A 111 -6.09 -32.22 -13.81
C PRO A 111 -4.88 -32.45 -12.93
N HIS A 112 -4.19 -31.42 -12.67
CA HIS A 112 -3.09 -31.45 -11.76
C HIS A 112 -3.64 -31.29 -10.38
N THR A 113 -3.61 -32.33 -9.62
CA THR A 113 -4.15 -32.20 -8.31
C THR A 113 -3.16 -31.61 -7.37
N GLY A 114 -3.48 -31.17 -6.50
CA GLY A 114 -2.66 -30.68 -5.58
C GLY A 114 -2.57 -29.38 -5.43
N THR A 115 -2.68 -28.95 -5.33
CA THR A 115 -2.36 -27.86 -5.11
C THR A 115 -2.92 -27.05 -4.40
N THR A 116 -3.06 -26.77 -3.96
CA THR A 116 -3.52 -26.05 -3.36
C THR A 116 -3.16 -25.20 -2.69
N HIS A 117 -3.12 -24.68 -2.53
CA HIS A 117 -2.82 -23.93 -2.09
C HIS A 117 -3.12 -23.31 -1.16
N ALA A 118 -3.05 -23.21 -0.79
CA ALA A 118 -3.26 -22.77 0.00
C ALA A 118 -3.30 -22.04 0.66
N LYS A 119 -3.52 -21.77 0.88
CA LYS A 119 -3.58 -21.22 1.53
C LYS A 119 -3.57 -20.79 2.31
N ASP A 120 -3.63 -20.48 2.60
CA ASP A 120 -3.68 -20.04 3.27
C ASP A 120 -3.64 -19.74 4.03
N THR A 121 -3.67 -19.59 4.38
CA THR A 121 -3.71 -19.27 5.15
C THR A 121 -3.62 -18.81 5.94
N SER A 122 -3.65 -18.51 6.38
CA SER A 122 -3.56 -18.03 7.23
C SER A 122 -3.47 -17.66 7.86
N PRO A 123 -3.58 -17.37 8.48
CA PRO A 123 -3.63 -16.62 9.40
C PRO A 123 -3.37 -15.98 9.88
#